data_ca4c42684fa7c53c1fe7a3e768be6839
#
_entry.id   ca4c42684fa7c53c1fe7a3e768be6839
#
_cell.length_a   1.000
_cell.length_b   1.000
_cell.length_c   1.000
_cell.angle_alpha   90.00
_cell.angle_beta   90.00
_cell.angle_gamma   90.00
#
_symmetry.space_group_name_H-M   'P 1'
#
loop_
_entity.id
_entity.type
_entity.pdbx_description
1 polymer ?
#
loop_
_entity_poly.entity_id
_entity_poly.type
_entity_poly.pdbx_seq_one_letter_code
_entity_poly.pdbx_strand_id
1 'polypeptide(L)'
;MDGKVRASQGNDPMTNHDSKFLGRKEMKRKVLSVLLASAMVASLAACGSSNDAPAASTDSAATGSAAASTEAASTEAYNLEEINVVVNGTLTATVDNGQAEFVQQWDDAVSEAIGHPIKMNVQQLDHSGYTDAVGRLFAGGDYPDVMIMSADMFKQYAPTGLLWDMSEAYANAKFQSHLILPEINENLKDEEGHLYGFAPTYGNGCVTYVKQAWLDAVGLKAEDIKTYDDYYNMLLKFHNEDPDGNGVTGDTYGVIAAGFVGNEAPYVNYLPEFWQDSYPAILQDENGTWYDGFQTDATKAALLRLQQAYKDGAIDPETLTASTKIAREKWFSNDQTGSSGVFTYWAGSWYQTLTDNLIKNGVDEKLVELAPIAEVGAYLNREAPVWVIIDDGDGDNSREQAIFDAFIETMMDGDKVQTLWTYGAEDVHWSTKAESFTINAGTDKEKSYEYEDGQFHLKQSPNDPNSVWKKNAMDPALVICSLDNGFNDISSLAAEGNKFFTENCKDAPQSPTSETYTNESGTIYDAKLAAITSVVVDGGDVDA
;
A
#
# COMPACT_ATOMS: atom_id res chain seq x y z
N MET A 1 -52.62 14.55 -31.11
CA MET A 1 -52.40 15.81 -30.37
C MET A 1 -50.94 15.82 -29.94
N ASP A 2 -50.16 16.61 -30.63
CA ASP A 2 -48.73 16.74 -30.49
C ASP A 2 -48.34 17.50 -29.22
N GLY A 3 -47.31 17.04 -28.54
CA GLY A 3 -46.67 17.74 -27.43
C GLY A 3 -45.16 17.61 -27.50
N LYS A 4 -44.53 18.48 -28.29
CA LYS A 4 -43.06 18.68 -28.33
C LYS A 4 -42.56 19.25 -27.01
N VAL A 5 -41.62 18.58 -26.38
CA VAL A 5 -40.80 19.15 -25.31
C VAL A 5 -39.46 19.59 -25.90
N ARG A 6 -39.18 20.89 -25.77
CA ARG A 6 -37.94 21.56 -26.19
C ARG A 6 -36.79 21.22 -25.20
N ALA A 7 -35.66 20.84 -25.73
CA ALA A 7 -34.38 20.85 -25.04
C ALA A 7 -33.89 22.29 -24.82
N SER A 8 -33.62 22.67 -23.58
CA SER A 8 -32.91 23.89 -23.24
C SER A 8 -31.40 23.58 -23.12
N GLN A 9 -30.63 24.14 -24.02
CA GLN A 9 -29.16 24.21 -23.87
C GLN A 9 -28.85 25.25 -22.79
N GLY A 10 -28.27 24.81 -21.69
CA GLY A 10 -27.60 25.67 -20.72
C GLY A 10 -26.12 25.74 -21.04
N ASN A 11 -25.64 26.93 -21.43
CA ASN A 11 -24.23 27.26 -21.48
C ASN A 11 -23.72 27.50 -20.07
N ASP A 12 -22.84 26.64 -19.59
CA ASP A 12 -22.00 26.93 -18.44
C ASP A 12 -20.67 27.57 -18.91
N PRO A 13 -20.22 28.64 -18.30
CA PRO A 13 -18.96 29.25 -18.65
C PRO A 13 -17.80 28.47 -18.05
N MET A 14 -16.98 27.89 -18.91
CA MET A 14 -15.64 27.40 -18.55
C MET A 14 -14.84 28.52 -17.88
N THR A 15 -14.54 28.36 -16.61
CA THR A 15 -13.60 29.20 -15.90
C THR A 15 -12.17 28.85 -16.30
N ASN A 16 -11.47 29.88 -16.74
CA ASN A 16 -10.07 29.91 -17.20
C ASN A 16 -9.14 29.51 -16.04
N HIS A 17 -8.71 28.26 -15.99
CA HIS A 17 -7.59 27.80 -15.16
C HIS A 17 -6.33 27.44 -15.97
N ASP A 18 -6.34 27.67 -17.30
CA ASP A 18 -5.30 27.16 -18.21
C ASP A 18 -4.06 28.05 -18.39
N SER A 19 -3.89 29.14 -17.67
CA SER A 19 -2.83 30.12 -18.02
C SER A 19 -1.52 30.03 -17.22
N LYS A 20 -1.43 29.21 -16.17
CA LYS A 20 -0.20 29.10 -15.36
C LYS A 20 0.71 27.89 -15.70
N PHE A 21 0.22 26.94 -16.46
CA PHE A 21 0.99 25.75 -16.88
C PHE A 21 1.97 25.97 -18.05
N LEU A 22 1.95 27.11 -18.67
CA LEU A 22 2.73 27.36 -19.90
C LEU A 22 4.23 27.70 -19.69
N GLY A 23 4.65 28.01 -18.47
CA GLY A 23 6.06 28.33 -18.16
C GLY A 23 6.98 27.09 -18.02
N ARG A 24 6.41 25.94 -17.67
CA ARG A 24 7.16 24.69 -17.45
C ARG A 24 7.44 23.86 -18.72
N LYS A 25 6.95 24.26 -19.88
CA LYS A 25 7.07 23.46 -21.12
C LYS A 25 8.46 23.40 -21.74
N GLU A 26 9.35 24.33 -21.45
CA GLU A 26 10.67 24.36 -22.08
C GLU A 26 11.73 23.52 -21.33
N MET A 27 11.62 23.39 -20.01
CA MET A 27 12.54 22.59 -19.19
C MET A 27 12.34 21.08 -19.35
N LYS A 28 11.08 20.67 -19.50
CA LYS A 28 10.67 19.28 -19.65
C LYS A 28 11.19 18.58 -20.92
N ARG A 29 11.67 19.31 -21.91
CA ARG A 29 12.24 18.74 -23.14
C ARG A 29 13.62 18.12 -22.95
N LYS A 30 14.36 18.47 -21.88
CA LYS A 30 15.70 17.93 -21.64
C LYS A 30 15.68 16.57 -20.96
N VAL A 31 14.76 16.34 -20.04
CA VAL A 31 14.59 15.05 -19.35
C VAL A 31 14.00 14.00 -20.30
N LEU A 32 13.01 14.38 -21.11
CA LEU A 32 12.43 13.48 -22.11
C LEU A 32 13.43 13.09 -23.22
N SER A 33 14.41 13.94 -23.53
CA SER A 33 15.46 13.63 -24.52
C SER A 33 16.49 12.64 -24.02
N VAL A 34 16.68 12.48 -22.71
CA VAL A 34 17.59 11.47 -22.12
C VAL A 34 16.90 10.09 -22.12
N LEU A 35 15.63 10.01 -21.82
CA LEU A 35 14.86 8.75 -21.87
C LEU A 35 14.66 8.23 -23.30
N LEU A 36 14.48 9.10 -24.28
CA LEU A 36 14.39 8.71 -25.70
C LEU A 36 15.75 8.42 -26.33
N ALA A 37 16.86 8.98 -25.83
CA ALA A 37 18.19 8.69 -26.33
C ALA A 37 18.72 7.31 -25.89
N SER A 38 18.32 6.83 -24.71
CA SER A 38 18.67 5.47 -24.26
C SER A 38 17.93 4.37 -25.03
N ALA A 39 16.72 4.64 -25.50
CA ALA A 39 15.96 3.69 -26.31
C ALA A 39 16.45 3.59 -27.78
N MET A 40 17.17 4.61 -28.31
CA MET A 40 17.69 4.59 -29.70
C MET A 40 19.11 4.05 -29.84
N VAL A 41 19.87 3.89 -28.75
CA VAL A 41 21.26 3.36 -28.83
C VAL A 41 21.30 1.82 -28.88
N ALA A 42 20.23 1.15 -28.47
CA ALA A 42 20.15 -0.31 -28.51
C ALA A 42 19.84 -0.92 -29.89
N SER A 43 19.47 -0.10 -30.90
CA SER A 43 19.06 -0.60 -32.24
C SER A 43 20.11 -0.44 -33.36
N LEU A 44 21.33 0.02 -33.07
CA LEU A 44 22.37 0.30 -34.08
C LEU A 44 23.69 -0.45 -33.92
N ALA A 45 23.76 -1.50 -33.09
CA ALA A 45 24.95 -2.33 -32.92
C ALA A 45 24.84 -3.72 -33.56
N ALA A 46 24.51 -3.75 -34.87
CA ALA A 46 24.70 -4.94 -35.66
C ALA A 46 25.15 -4.53 -37.06
N CYS A 47 26.44 -4.37 -37.27
CA CYS A 47 27.21 -4.74 -38.46
C CYS A 47 28.55 -3.97 -38.52
N GLY A 48 29.65 -4.75 -38.62
CA GLY A 48 30.87 -4.27 -39.26
C GLY A 48 32.13 -4.19 -38.40
N SER A 49 32.92 -5.22 -38.56
CA SER A 49 34.29 -5.42 -38.05
C SER A 49 35.33 -4.48 -38.62
N SER A 50 36.38 -4.32 -37.84
CA SER A 50 37.83 -4.34 -38.14
C SER A 50 38.64 -3.12 -37.73
N ASN A 51 39.62 -3.46 -36.86
CA ASN A 51 41.02 -3.04 -36.76
C ASN A 51 41.42 -1.54 -36.77
N ASP A 52 42.01 -1.05 -35.71
CA ASP A 52 43.42 -0.80 -35.50
C ASP A 52 43.65 0.21 -34.36
N ALA A 53 44.47 -0.17 -33.42
CA ALA A 53 45.12 0.76 -32.48
C ALA A 53 46.39 1.31 -33.12
N PRO A 54 46.96 2.46 -32.65
CA PRO A 54 47.87 2.44 -31.52
C PRO A 54 47.97 3.72 -30.63
N ALA A 55 48.32 3.39 -29.39
CA ALA A 55 49.38 3.96 -28.48
C ALA A 55 49.49 5.46 -28.20
N ALA A 56 49.32 5.74 -26.92
CA ALA A 56 50.19 6.45 -25.96
C ALA A 56 50.68 7.85 -26.21
N SER A 57 50.43 8.71 -25.22
CA SER A 57 51.55 9.32 -24.45
C SER A 57 51.05 10.12 -23.24
N THR A 58 51.71 9.88 -22.15
CA THR A 58 51.80 10.59 -20.88
C THR A 58 52.15 12.09 -21.06
N ASP A 59 51.61 12.98 -20.20
CA ASP A 59 52.51 13.81 -19.38
C ASP A 59 51.79 14.41 -18.14
N SER A 60 52.55 14.41 -17.05
CA SER A 60 52.26 14.98 -15.75
C SER A 60 52.59 16.47 -15.69
N ALA A 61 51.90 17.23 -14.84
CA ALA A 61 52.46 18.21 -13.88
C ALA A 61 51.33 19.10 -13.32
N ALA A 62 51.04 18.98 -12.05
CA ALA A 62 51.57 19.68 -10.89
C ALA A 62 50.84 20.99 -10.52
N THR A 63 50.21 20.90 -9.36
CA THR A 63 50.09 21.87 -8.25
C THR A 63 49.63 23.31 -8.52
N GLY A 64 48.52 23.62 -7.86
CA GLY A 64 48.11 25.01 -7.58
C GLY A 64 46.99 25.00 -6.54
N SER A 65 47.38 24.97 -5.26
CA SER A 65 46.46 25.24 -4.14
C SER A 65 46.00 26.69 -4.22
N ALA A 66 44.74 26.92 -4.49
CA ALA A 66 44.07 28.15 -4.18
C ALA A 66 42.97 27.85 -3.18
N ALA A 67 43.15 28.28 -1.95
CA ALA A 67 42.10 28.34 -0.95
C ALA A 67 41.04 29.31 -1.46
N ALA A 68 39.91 28.78 -1.95
CA ALA A 68 38.72 29.55 -2.14
C ALA A 68 38.02 29.67 -0.76
N SER A 69 38.00 30.90 -0.26
CA SER A 69 37.11 31.29 0.82
C SER A 69 35.66 31.05 0.34
N THR A 70 35.01 30.08 0.85
CA THR A 70 33.56 29.93 0.77
C THR A 70 32.95 31.11 1.51
N GLU A 71 32.54 32.15 0.82
CA GLU A 71 31.47 33.02 1.27
C GLU A 71 30.25 32.11 1.37
N ALA A 72 29.71 31.94 2.58
CA ALA A 72 28.38 31.41 2.79
C ALA A 72 27.42 32.36 2.07
N ALA A 73 26.97 31.98 0.90
CA ALA A 73 25.81 32.59 0.27
C ALA A 73 24.66 32.36 1.26
N SER A 74 24.13 33.43 1.81
CA SER A 74 22.81 33.42 2.44
C SER A 74 21.82 33.18 1.30
N THR A 75 21.50 31.94 1.01
CA THR A 75 20.37 31.59 0.17
C THR A 75 19.13 32.10 0.90
N GLU A 76 18.45 33.10 0.35
CA GLU A 76 17.10 33.42 0.79
C GLU A 76 16.30 32.13 0.65
N ALA A 77 15.59 31.75 1.73
CA ALA A 77 14.76 30.54 1.71
C ALA A 77 13.76 30.63 0.55
N TYR A 78 13.62 29.54 -0.21
CA TYR A 78 12.66 29.47 -1.31
C TYR A 78 11.25 29.73 -0.77
N ASN A 79 10.52 30.70 -1.33
CA ASN A 79 9.16 30.99 -0.91
C ASN A 79 8.17 30.07 -1.63
N LEU A 80 7.88 28.92 -1.00
CA LEU A 80 6.98 27.92 -1.53
C LEU A 80 5.53 28.30 -1.22
N GLU A 81 4.76 28.70 -2.24
CA GLU A 81 3.36 29.12 -2.07
C GLU A 81 2.35 27.96 -2.24
N GLU A 82 2.71 26.93 -2.99
CA GLU A 82 1.85 25.76 -3.24
C GLU A 82 2.66 24.49 -3.48
N ILE A 83 2.06 23.35 -3.11
CA ILE A 83 2.56 21.99 -3.38
C ILE A 83 1.48 21.22 -4.12
N ASN A 84 1.82 20.59 -5.25
CA ASN A 84 0.94 19.69 -5.99
C ASN A 84 1.25 18.26 -5.59
N VAL A 85 0.28 17.59 -4.99
CA VAL A 85 0.42 16.26 -4.41
C VAL A 85 -0.43 15.27 -5.18
N VAL A 86 0.15 14.16 -5.61
CA VAL A 86 -0.57 13.02 -6.20
C VAL A 86 -0.67 11.90 -5.19
N VAL A 87 -1.90 11.45 -4.93
CA VAL A 87 -2.20 10.36 -4.01
C VAL A 87 -2.89 9.21 -4.72
N ASN A 88 -2.65 8.01 -4.19
CA ASN A 88 -3.35 6.80 -4.59
C ASN A 88 -4.75 6.82 -3.97
N GLY A 89 -5.74 7.14 -4.79
CA GLY A 89 -7.10 7.41 -4.34
C GLY A 89 -7.86 6.17 -3.91
N THR A 90 -7.69 5.78 -2.67
CA THR A 90 -8.67 4.93 -1.98
C THR A 90 -9.89 5.72 -1.53
N LEU A 91 -9.82 7.03 -1.58
CA LEU A 91 -10.87 7.98 -1.25
C LEU A 91 -11.56 8.38 -2.54
N THR A 92 -12.59 7.65 -2.91
CA THR A 92 -13.38 7.99 -4.10
C THR A 92 -14.14 9.30 -3.87
N ALA A 93 -14.09 10.19 -4.84
CA ALA A 93 -14.74 11.50 -4.83
C ALA A 93 -16.30 11.47 -4.71
N THR A 94 -16.91 10.30 -4.54
CA THR A 94 -18.36 10.12 -4.43
C THR A 94 -18.86 10.17 -3.00
N VAL A 95 -17.96 10.21 -2.00
CA VAL A 95 -18.29 10.19 -0.59
C VAL A 95 -17.64 11.38 0.08
N ASP A 96 -18.38 12.11 0.88
CA ASP A 96 -17.81 13.17 1.71
C ASP A 96 -16.93 12.52 2.78
N ASN A 97 -15.62 12.57 2.56
CA ASN A 97 -14.62 11.96 3.40
C ASN A 97 -13.82 12.97 4.24
N GLY A 98 -14.23 14.25 4.21
CA GLY A 98 -13.54 15.33 4.93
C GLY A 98 -12.17 15.73 4.35
N GLN A 99 -11.91 15.39 3.09
CA GLN A 99 -10.64 15.75 2.45
C GLN A 99 -10.42 17.26 2.36
N ALA A 100 -11.48 18.02 2.07
CA ALA A 100 -11.38 19.47 1.98
C ALA A 100 -10.98 20.10 3.32
N GLU A 101 -11.55 19.63 4.41
CA GLU A 101 -11.21 20.05 5.77
C GLU A 101 -9.82 19.58 6.16
N PHE A 102 -9.42 18.39 5.77
CA PHE A 102 -8.06 17.91 5.97
C PHE A 102 -7.03 18.83 5.29
N VAL A 103 -7.24 19.14 4.02
CA VAL A 103 -6.34 20.03 3.25
C VAL A 103 -6.31 21.41 3.86
N GLN A 104 -7.46 21.97 4.25
CA GLN A 104 -7.50 23.30 4.89
C GLN A 104 -6.72 23.32 6.21
N GLN A 105 -6.89 22.31 7.07
CA GLN A 105 -6.18 22.25 8.34
C GLN A 105 -4.69 21.97 8.14
N TRP A 106 -4.31 21.24 7.10
CA TRP A 106 -2.92 21.07 6.72
C TRP A 106 -2.29 22.39 6.25
N ASP A 107 -2.98 23.12 5.36
CA ASP A 107 -2.54 24.44 4.90
C ASP A 107 -2.28 25.39 6.09
N ASP A 108 -3.21 25.44 7.03
CA ASP A 108 -3.10 26.29 8.22
C ASP A 108 -1.95 25.84 9.13
N ALA A 109 -1.83 24.55 9.44
CA ALA A 109 -0.81 24.02 10.35
C ALA A 109 0.60 24.13 9.75
N VAL A 110 0.77 23.81 8.47
CA VAL A 110 2.07 23.91 7.81
C VAL A 110 2.46 25.37 7.58
N SER A 111 1.52 26.25 7.20
CA SER A 111 1.79 27.68 7.10
C SER A 111 2.30 28.26 8.42
N GLU A 112 1.75 27.84 9.56
CA GLU A 112 2.24 28.22 10.89
C GLU A 112 3.66 27.68 11.14
N ALA A 113 3.92 26.41 10.78
CA ALA A 113 5.20 25.76 11.03
C ALA A 113 6.35 26.36 10.21
N ILE A 114 6.12 26.68 8.93
CA ILE A 114 7.14 27.24 8.01
C ILE A 114 7.18 28.78 8.02
N GLY A 115 6.19 29.44 8.63
CA GLY A 115 6.16 30.89 8.82
C GLY A 115 5.66 31.71 7.63
N HIS A 116 5.10 31.09 6.61
CA HIS A 116 4.46 31.77 5.47
C HIS A 116 3.30 30.93 4.89
N PRO A 117 2.34 31.55 4.19
CA PRO A 117 1.22 30.83 3.61
C PRO A 117 1.66 29.79 2.56
N ILE A 118 1.08 28.59 2.65
CA ILE A 118 1.24 27.52 1.66
C ILE A 118 -0.10 26.85 1.41
N LYS A 119 -0.25 26.24 0.23
CA LYS A 119 -1.43 25.45 -0.14
C LYS A 119 -1.05 24.11 -0.69
N MET A 120 -1.79 23.09 -0.29
CA MET A 120 -1.69 21.75 -0.84
C MET A 120 -2.79 21.53 -1.89
N ASN A 121 -2.39 21.26 -3.13
CA ASN A 121 -3.30 20.88 -4.21
C ASN A 121 -3.24 19.36 -4.38
N VAL A 122 -4.30 18.64 -4.00
CA VAL A 122 -4.33 17.18 -4.05
C VAL A 122 -5.00 16.71 -5.33
N GLN A 123 -4.31 15.85 -6.07
CA GLN A 123 -4.88 15.07 -7.16
C GLN A 123 -4.95 13.60 -6.75
N GLN A 124 -6.16 13.06 -6.70
CA GLN A 124 -6.37 11.64 -6.48
C GLN A 124 -6.41 10.90 -7.81
N LEU A 125 -5.67 9.81 -7.90
CA LEU A 125 -5.75 8.86 -9.01
C LEU A 125 -6.41 7.58 -8.51
N ASP A 126 -7.10 6.89 -9.41
CA ASP A 126 -7.82 5.65 -9.08
C ASP A 126 -6.83 4.57 -8.58
N HIS A 127 -7.15 3.96 -7.46
CA HIS A 127 -6.33 2.93 -6.84
C HIS A 127 -6.08 1.74 -7.77
N SER A 128 -7.11 1.25 -8.46
CA SER A 128 -7.02 0.06 -9.32
C SER A 128 -6.19 0.26 -10.58
N GLY A 129 -5.91 1.51 -10.96
CA GLY A 129 -5.12 1.87 -12.14
C GLY A 129 -4.00 2.85 -11.85
N TYR A 130 -3.55 2.93 -10.60
CA TYR A 130 -2.63 3.96 -10.14
C TYR A 130 -1.31 3.97 -10.92
N THR A 131 -0.65 2.85 -11.06
CA THR A 131 0.63 2.71 -11.78
C THR A 131 0.52 3.19 -13.22
N ASP A 132 -0.53 2.78 -13.93
CA ASP A 132 -0.78 3.21 -15.32
C ASP A 132 -1.11 4.70 -15.40
N ALA A 133 -1.84 5.23 -14.43
CA ALA A 133 -2.18 6.64 -14.38
C ALA A 133 -0.94 7.50 -14.14
N VAL A 134 -0.05 7.10 -13.26
CA VAL A 134 1.26 7.73 -13.03
C VAL A 134 2.13 7.67 -14.29
N GLY A 135 2.21 6.52 -14.94
CA GLY A 135 2.92 6.39 -16.22
C GLY A 135 2.41 7.37 -17.28
N ARG A 136 1.09 7.57 -17.38
CA ARG A 136 0.49 8.56 -18.28
C ARG A 136 0.81 10.01 -17.89
N LEU A 137 0.79 10.35 -16.60
CA LEU A 137 1.21 11.68 -16.11
C LEU A 137 2.64 11.97 -16.53
N PHE A 138 3.55 11.05 -16.28
CA PHE A 138 4.97 11.22 -16.62
C PHE A 138 5.21 11.29 -18.13
N ALA A 139 4.54 10.45 -18.91
CA ALA A 139 4.58 10.53 -20.37
C ALA A 139 4.00 11.85 -20.91
N GLY A 140 3.02 12.43 -20.24
CA GLY A 140 2.47 13.76 -20.56
C GLY A 140 3.37 14.92 -20.13
N GLY A 141 4.36 14.66 -19.30
CA GLY A 141 5.21 15.68 -18.69
C GLY A 141 4.51 16.48 -17.59
N ASP A 142 3.45 15.92 -17.00
CA ASP A 142 2.69 16.51 -15.90
C ASP A 142 3.21 15.95 -14.58
N TYR A 143 4.35 16.48 -14.11
CA TYR A 143 4.97 16.03 -12.87
C TYR A 143 4.37 16.79 -11.69
N PRO A 144 3.90 16.08 -10.64
CA PRO A 144 3.57 16.71 -9.36
C PRO A 144 4.84 17.14 -8.62
N ASP A 145 4.69 17.83 -7.52
CA ASP A 145 5.80 18.17 -6.65
C ASP A 145 6.13 16.98 -5.71
N VAL A 146 5.07 16.36 -5.18
CA VAL A 146 5.15 15.22 -4.29
C VAL A 146 4.17 14.14 -4.75
N MET A 147 4.53 12.90 -4.60
CA MET A 147 3.60 11.79 -4.81
C MET A 147 3.93 10.59 -3.94
N ILE A 148 2.91 9.75 -3.73
CA ILE A 148 3.09 8.45 -3.11
C ILE A 148 3.40 7.40 -4.18
N MET A 149 4.40 6.58 -3.96
CA MET A 149 4.76 5.46 -4.83
C MET A 149 4.64 4.14 -4.07
N SER A 150 4.20 3.08 -4.74
CA SER A 150 4.44 1.73 -4.25
C SER A 150 5.95 1.43 -4.24
N ALA A 151 6.38 0.45 -3.47
CA ALA A 151 7.78 0.04 -3.43
C ALA A 151 8.33 -0.31 -4.83
N ASP A 152 7.54 -1.00 -5.66
CA ASP A 152 7.96 -1.37 -7.01
C ASP A 152 8.14 -0.14 -7.91
N MET A 153 7.22 0.83 -7.84
CA MET A 153 7.36 2.10 -8.56
C MET A 153 8.57 2.88 -8.06
N PHE A 154 8.76 2.94 -6.75
CA PHE A 154 9.91 3.62 -6.16
C PHE A 154 11.23 3.03 -6.67
N LYS A 155 11.40 1.71 -6.62
CA LYS A 155 12.58 1.01 -7.15
C LYS A 155 12.79 1.24 -8.65
N GLN A 156 11.70 1.37 -9.41
CA GLN A 156 11.77 1.67 -10.85
C GLN A 156 12.26 3.09 -11.12
N TYR A 157 11.80 4.08 -10.35
CA TYR A 157 12.08 5.49 -10.62
C TYR A 157 13.28 6.06 -9.87
N ALA A 158 13.67 5.53 -8.72
CA ALA A 158 14.81 6.02 -7.95
C ALA A 158 16.13 6.10 -8.77
N PRO A 159 16.49 5.08 -9.59
CA PRO A 159 17.75 5.15 -10.35
C PRO A 159 17.67 6.05 -11.62
N THR A 160 16.53 6.66 -11.91
CA THR A 160 16.35 7.40 -13.19
C THR A 160 16.76 8.87 -13.12
N GLY A 161 17.05 9.41 -11.93
CA GLY A 161 17.29 10.83 -11.72
C GLY A 161 16.02 11.69 -11.80
N LEU A 162 14.85 11.07 -11.72
CA LEU A 162 13.56 11.77 -11.66
C LEU A 162 13.20 12.19 -10.23
N LEU A 163 13.70 11.44 -9.25
CA LEU A 163 13.41 11.68 -7.84
C LEU A 163 14.55 12.46 -7.20
N TRP A 164 14.19 13.43 -6.39
CA TRP A 164 15.14 14.24 -5.67
C TRP A 164 15.84 13.42 -4.57
N ASP A 165 17.16 13.54 -4.47
CA ASP A 165 17.95 12.96 -3.39
C ASP A 165 17.77 13.77 -2.11
N MET A 166 16.96 13.27 -1.20
CA MET A 166 16.66 13.90 0.09
C MET A 166 17.61 13.50 1.22
N SER A 167 18.72 12.80 0.93
CA SER A 167 19.62 12.25 1.95
C SER A 167 20.12 13.30 2.94
N GLU A 168 20.56 14.47 2.43
CA GLU A 168 21.07 15.55 3.27
C GLU A 168 19.95 16.21 4.08
N ALA A 169 18.80 16.47 3.45
CA ALA A 169 17.62 17.02 4.11
C ALA A 169 17.12 16.10 5.22
N TYR A 170 17.00 14.80 4.94
CA TYR A 170 16.56 13.82 5.91
C TYR A 170 17.56 13.68 7.07
N ALA A 171 18.86 13.65 6.81
CA ALA A 171 19.88 13.56 7.87
C ALA A 171 19.90 14.78 8.79
N ASN A 172 19.49 15.95 8.29
CA ASN A 172 19.42 17.20 9.05
C ASN A 172 17.99 17.54 9.55
N ALA A 173 17.00 16.68 9.31
CA ALA A 173 15.62 16.93 9.68
C ALA A 173 15.47 17.11 11.20
N LYS A 174 14.78 18.16 11.62
CA LYS A 174 14.61 18.55 13.03
C LYS A 174 13.85 17.51 13.84
N PHE A 175 12.92 16.81 13.18
CA PHE A 175 11.98 15.90 13.82
C PHE A 175 12.31 14.42 13.61
N GLN A 176 13.44 14.09 12.97
CA GLN A 176 13.85 12.70 12.74
C GLN A 176 13.88 11.86 14.04
N SER A 177 14.21 12.49 15.18
CA SER A 177 14.24 11.81 16.48
C SER A 177 12.86 11.36 16.98
N HIS A 178 11.78 11.80 16.36
CA HIS A 178 10.42 11.34 16.66
C HIS A 178 10.10 9.99 15.99
N LEU A 179 10.90 9.56 15.01
CA LEU A 179 10.71 8.26 14.38
C LEU A 179 11.00 7.15 15.39
N ILE A 180 10.00 6.30 15.64
CA ILE A 180 10.14 5.13 16.52
C ILE A 180 10.98 4.04 15.85
N LEU A 181 10.92 3.98 14.51
CA LEU A 181 11.51 2.94 13.67
C LEU A 181 12.27 3.59 12.51
N PRO A 182 13.39 4.27 12.81
CA PRO A 182 14.19 4.96 11.80
C PRO A 182 14.74 4.01 10.73
N GLU A 183 14.89 2.72 11.06
CA GLU A 183 15.39 1.68 10.15
C GLU A 183 14.54 1.53 8.90
N ILE A 184 13.24 1.89 8.92
CA ILE A 184 12.38 1.84 7.74
C ILE A 184 12.96 2.70 6.61
N ASN A 185 13.35 3.93 6.93
CA ASN A 185 13.93 4.85 5.96
C ASN A 185 15.41 4.57 5.69
N GLU A 186 16.14 4.05 6.66
CA GLU A 186 17.52 3.59 6.43
C GLU A 186 17.59 2.45 5.39
N ASN A 187 16.59 1.55 5.39
CA ASN A 187 16.50 0.45 4.43
C ASN A 187 16.07 0.88 3.01
N LEU A 188 15.62 2.14 2.84
CA LEU A 188 15.30 2.69 1.51
C LEU A 188 16.51 3.29 0.79
N LYS A 189 17.65 3.43 1.48
CA LYS A 189 18.88 3.97 0.89
C LYS A 189 19.44 2.99 -0.13
N ASP A 190 19.96 3.55 -1.23
CA ASP A 190 20.71 2.76 -2.21
C ASP A 190 22.09 2.34 -1.68
N GLU A 191 22.87 1.62 -2.51
CA GLU A 191 24.20 1.13 -2.16
C GLU A 191 25.22 2.27 -1.90
N GLU A 192 24.99 3.45 -2.48
CA GLU A 192 25.78 4.65 -2.29
C GLU A 192 25.35 5.48 -1.08
N GLY A 193 24.19 5.15 -0.47
CA GLY A 193 23.64 5.81 0.71
C GLY A 193 22.66 6.94 0.38
N HIS A 194 22.22 7.07 -0.86
CA HIS A 194 21.23 8.06 -1.27
C HIS A 194 19.80 7.64 -0.89
N LEU A 195 18.99 8.60 -0.47
CA LEU A 195 17.60 8.43 -0.09
C LEU A 195 16.69 9.23 -1.03
N TYR A 196 15.92 8.54 -1.85
CA TYR A 196 15.04 9.15 -2.85
C TYR A 196 13.56 9.16 -2.45
N GLY A 197 13.24 8.73 -1.24
CA GLY A 197 11.85 8.70 -0.75
C GLY A 197 11.76 8.49 0.74
N PHE A 198 10.64 8.86 1.31
CA PHE A 198 10.32 8.77 2.73
C PHE A 198 9.13 7.85 2.97
N ALA A 199 9.32 6.80 3.75
CA ALA A 199 8.25 5.93 4.19
C ALA A 199 7.74 6.39 5.57
N PRO A 200 6.46 6.79 5.69
CA PRO A 200 5.92 7.27 6.96
C PRO A 200 5.52 6.12 7.89
N THR A 201 5.48 4.90 7.39
CA THR A 201 5.00 3.72 8.13
C THR A 201 5.71 2.47 7.68
N TYR A 202 5.48 1.37 8.39
CA TYR A 202 5.79 0.04 7.88
C TYR A 202 5.03 -0.24 6.59
N GLY A 203 5.54 -1.20 5.84
CA GLY A 203 4.73 -1.97 4.94
C GLY A 203 3.59 -2.67 5.67
N ASN A 204 2.72 -3.28 4.92
CA ASN A 204 1.65 -4.10 5.46
C ASN A 204 1.66 -5.46 4.77
N GLY A 205 1.06 -6.45 5.40
CA GLY A 205 0.89 -7.77 4.82
C GLY A 205 -0.44 -8.36 5.23
N CYS A 206 -0.69 -9.56 4.76
CA CYS A 206 -1.89 -10.28 5.10
C CYS A 206 -1.64 -11.23 6.27
N VAL A 207 -2.63 -11.35 7.13
CA VAL A 207 -2.70 -12.34 8.19
C VAL A 207 -3.92 -13.22 7.97
N THR A 208 -3.88 -14.42 8.51
CA THR A 208 -5.00 -15.34 8.43
C THR A 208 -5.97 -15.09 9.57
N TYR A 209 -7.21 -14.75 9.23
CA TYR A 209 -8.31 -14.55 10.17
C TYR A 209 -9.21 -15.77 10.21
N VAL A 210 -9.63 -16.13 11.41
CA VAL A 210 -10.55 -17.26 11.65
C VAL A 210 -11.74 -16.78 12.48
N LYS A 211 -12.93 -17.21 12.14
CA LYS A 211 -14.14 -16.96 12.92
C LYS A 211 -14.09 -17.76 14.22
N GLN A 212 -14.09 -17.10 15.38
CA GLN A 212 -14.00 -17.76 16.69
C GLN A 212 -15.16 -18.72 16.94
N ALA A 213 -16.39 -18.34 16.57
CA ALA A 213 -17.55 -19.21 16.77
C ALA A 213 -17.44 -20.52 15.98
N TRP A 214 -16.78 -20.49 14.81
CA TRP A 214 -16.55 -21.72 14.04
C TRP A 214 -15.51 -22.64 14.71
N LEU A 215 -14.46 -22.05 15.29
CA LEU A 215 -13.51 -22.83 16.10
C LEU A 215 -14.22 -23.49 17.29
N ASP A 216 -15.03 -22.72 18.01
CA ASP A 216 -15.78 -23.19 19.17
C ASP A 216 -16.77 -24.31 18.80
N ALA A 217 -17.49 -24.16 17.66
CA ALA A 217 -18.45 -25.13 17.17
C ALA A 217 -17.81 -26.50 16.86
N VAL A 218 -16.58 -26.50 16.31
CA VAL A 218 -15.86 -27.76 15.99
C VAL A 218 -14.88 -28.18 17.08
N GLY A 219 -14.90 -27.51 18.25
CA GLY A 219 -14.10 -27.85 19.43
C GLY A 219 -12.61 -27.64 19.29
N LEU A 220 -12.21 -26.62 18.51
CA LEU A 220 -10.81 -26.23 18.31
C LEU A 220 -10.50 -24.88 18.97
N LYS A 221 -9.21 -24.62 19.17
CA LYS A 221 -8.70 -23.34 19.65
C LYS A 221 -7.61 -22.86 18.69
N ALA A 222 -7.55 -21.56 18.47
CA ALA A 222 -6.53 -20.95 17.60
C ALA A 222 -5.09 -21.28 18.03
N GLU A 223 -4.84 -21.31 19.35
CA GLU A 223 -3.53 -21.64 19.93
C GLU A 223 -3.05 -23.08 19.68
N ASP A 224 -3.94 -23.97 19.27
CA ASP A 224 -3.63 -25.38 18.97
C ASP A 224 -3.29 -25.58 17.48
N ILE A 225 -3.53 -24.58 16.62
CA ILE A 225 -3.23 -24.62 15.20
C ILE A 225 -1.78 -24.17 15.00
N LYS A 226 -0.85 -25.11 14.90
CA LYS A 226 0.60 -24.84 14.89
C LYS A 226 1.33 -25.38 13.68
N THR A 227 0.75 -26.35 13.01
CA THR A 227 1.32 -27.01 11.84
C THR A 227 0.34 -26.99 10.67
N TYR A 228 0.83 -27.29 9.48
CA TYR A 228 -0.04 -27.45 8.31
C TYR A 228 -1.11 -28.52 8.54
N ASP A 229 -0.77 -29.62 9.20
CA ASP A 229 -1.74 -30.69 9.48
C ASP A 229 -2.86 -30.21 10.42
N ASP A 230 -2.53 -29.39 11.44
CA ASP A 230 -3.53 -28.78 12.32
C ASP A 230 -4.45 -27.84 11.54
N TYR A 231 -3.86 -26.96 10.73
CA TYR A 231 -4.59 -26.03 9.89
C TYR A 231 -5.49 -26.74 8.89
N TYR A 232 -4.97 -27.73 8.19
CA TYR A 232 -5.72 -28.51 7.22
C TYR A 232 -6.89 -29.28 7.87
N ASN A 233 -6.64 -29.88 9.03
CA ASN A 233 -7.70 -30.54 9.82
C ASN A 233 -8.79 -29.56 10.26
N MET A 234 -8.43 -28.32 10.64
CA MET A 234 -9.40 -27.27 10.94
C MET A 234 -10.27 -26.96 9.72
N LEU A 235 -9.67 -26.78 8.53
CA LEU A 235 -10.42 -26.53 7.30
C LEU A 235 -11.38 -27.67 6.96
N LEU A 236 -10.95 -28.93 7.11
CA LEU A 236 -11.79 -30.09 6.86
C LEU A 236 -12.95 -30.19 7.86
N LYS A 237 -12.74 -29.83 9.13
CA LYS A 237 -13.82 -29.76 10.12
C LYS A 237 -14.83 -28.68 9.75
N PHE A 238 -14.37 -27.51 9.32
CA PHE A 238 -15.24 -26.44 8.85
C PHE A 238 -16.08 -26.85 7.63
N HIS A 239 -15.57 -27.72 6.76
CA HIS A 239 -16.33 -28.24 5.64
C HIS A 239 -17.28 -29.40 6.04
N ASN A 240 -16.83 -30.33 6.84
CA ASN A 240 -17.54 -31.59 7.08
C ASN A 240 -18.52 -31.55 8.28
N GLU A 241 -18.36 -30.58 9.18
CA GLU A 241 -19.24 -30.39 10.32
C GLU A 241 -20.26 -29.26 10.05
N ASP A 242 -20.91 -28.74 11.06
CA ASP A 242 -21.87 -27.62 10.98
C ASP A 242 -21.35 -26.43 11.79
N PRO A 243 -20.30 -25.72 11.30
CA PRO A 243 -19.66 -24.66 12.07
C PRO A 243 -20.49 -23.38 12.13
N ASP A 244 -21.39 -23.14 11.17
CA ASP A 244 -22.27 -21.99 11.14
C ASP A 244 -23.61 -22.20 11.86
N GLY A 245 -23.85 -23.45 12.34
CA GLY A 245 -25.01 -23.79 13.16
C GLY A 245 -26.35 -23.79 12.43
N ASN A 246 -26.34 -23.89 11.09
CA ASN A 246 -27.56 -23.88 10.28
C ASN A 246 -28.28 -25.24 10.24
N GLY A 247 -27.68 -26.31 10.80
CA GLY A 247 -28.19 -27.67 10.85
C GLY A 247 -27.87 -28.52 9.63
N VAL A 248 -27.03 -28.02 8.72
CA VAL A 248 -26.60 -28.71 7.51
C VAL A 248 -25.08 -28.93 7.58
N THR A 249 -24.62 -30.13 7.30
CA THR A 249 -23.19 -30.46 7.23
C THR A 249 -22.73 -30.52 5.78
N GLY A 250 -21.49 -30.09 5.50
CA GLY A 250 -20.89 -30.17 4.16
C GLY A 250 -21.35 -29.09 3.19
N ASP A 251 -21.99 -28.04 3.68
CA ASP A 251 -22.44 -26.91 2.88
C ASP A 251 -21.59 -25.63 3.07
N THR A 252 -20.55 -25.72 3.89
CA THR A 252 -19.59 -24.66 4.17
C THR A 252 -18.20 -25.04 3.66
N TYR A 253 -17.29 -24.06 3.60
CA TYR A 253 -15.89 -24.26 3.20
C TYR A 253 -14.93 -23.84 4.31
N GLY A 254 -13.73 -24.43 4.31
CA GLY A 254 -12.68 -24.06 5.23
C GLY A 254 -12.20 -22.64 4.99
N VAL A 255 -11.76 -22.34 3.76
CA VAL A 255 -11.15 -21.06 3.37
C VAL A 255 -11.63 -20.60 2.02
N ILE A 256 -11.78 -19.28 1.87
CA ILE A 256 -11.93 -18.60 0.59
C ILE A 256 -10.80 -17.58 0.40
N ALA A 257 -10.34 -17.41 -0.83
CA ALA A 257 -9.33 -16.42 -1.20
C ALA A 257 -9.66 -15.75 -2.55
N ALA A 258 -8.93 -14.70 -2.86
CA ALA A 258 -9.02 -14.01 -4.16
C ALA A 258 -7.97 -14.60 -5.13
N GLY A 259 -8.27 -15.76 -5.68
CA GLY A 259 -7.34 -16.55 -6.48
C GLY A 259 -6.46 -17.47 -5.63
N PHE A 260 -5.84 -18.45 -6.28
CA PHE A 260 -4.86 -19.33 -5.63
C PHE A 260 -3.52 -18.65 -5.40
N VAL A 261 -3.23 -17.62 -6.19
CA VAL A 261 -2.08 -16.71 -6.07
C VAL A 261 -2.62 -15.29 -6.12
N GLY A 262 -2.29 -14.47 -5.14
CA GLY A 262 -2.65 -13.06 -5.16
C GLY A 262 -2.03 -12.34 -6.36
N ASN A 263 -2.73 -11.35 -6.89
CA ASN A 263 -2.23 -10.46 -7.93
C ASN A 263 -1.48 -9.24 -7.38
N GLU A 264 -1.42 -9.12 -6.06
CA GLU A 264 -0.64 -8.11 -5.34
C GLU A 264 0.62 -8.78 -4.79
N ALA A 265 1.78 -8.22 -5.02
CA ALA A 265 3.01 -8.76 -4.45
C ALA A 265 3.03 -8.55 -2.92
N PRO A 266 3.52 -9.50 -2.15
CA PRO A 266 3.98 -10.83 -2.55
C PRO A 266 2.78 -11.79 -2.77
N TYR A 267 2.83 -12.55 -3.81
CA TYR A 267 1.73 -13.34 -4.38
C TYR A 267 1.12 -14.40 -3.48
N VAL A 268 1.78 -14.77 -2.42
CA VAL A 268 1.35 -15.84 -1.51
C VAL A 268 0.55 -15.33 -0.32
N ASN A 269 0.24 -14.05 -0.27
CA ASN A 269 -0.41 -13.42 0.88
C ASN A 269 -1.81 -13.98 1.18
N TYR A 270 -2.51 -14.57 0.19
CA TYR A 270 -3.90 -14.98 0.38
C TYR A 270 -4.11 -16.44 0.80
N LEU A 271 -3.09 -17.28 0.67
CA LEU A 271 -3.12 -18.69 1.09
C LEU A 271 -1.74 -19.13 1.65
N PRO A 272 -1.18 -18.41 2.63
CA PRO A 272 0.20 -18.61 3.07
C PRO A 272 0.44 -20.02 3.61
N GLU A 273 -0.55 -20.65 4.25
CA GLU A 273 -0.40 -21.98 4.83
C GLU A 273 -0.23 -23.07 3.77
N PHE A 274 -0.77 -22.87 2.56
CA PHE A 274 -0.59 -23.79 1.44
C PHE A 274 0.73 -23.57 0.71
N TRP A 275 1.11 -22.30 0.54
CA TRP A 275 2.35 -21.93 -0.15
C TRP A 275 3.60 -22.14 0.71
N GLN A 276 3.52 -21.87 2.01
CA GLN A 276 4.60 -22.03 2.99
C GLN A 276 5.88 -21.27 2.59
N ASP A 277 6.95 -21.99 2.28
CA ASP A 277 8.24 -21.46 1.82
C ASP A 277 8.33 -21.29 0.29
N SER A 278 7.24 -21.56 -0.42
CA SER A 278 7.18 -21.44 -1.87
C SER A 278 6.68 -20.06 -2.30
N TYR A 279 7.39 -19.47 -3.24
CA TYR A 279 7.01 -18.19 -3.83
C TYR A 279 7.02 -18.33 -5.36
N PRO A 280 5.86 -18.35 -6.03
CA PRO A 280 5.77 -18.55 -7.48
C PRO A 280 6.13 -17.26 -8.26
N ALA A 281 7.20 -16.60 -7.90
CA ALA A 281 7.71 -15.35 -8.43
C ALA A 281 9.13 -15.51 -8.97
N ILE A 282 9.63 -14.52 -9.68
CA ILE A 282 11.06 -14.41 -9.99
C ILE A 282 11.75 -13.86 -8.76
N LEU A 283 12.73 -14.57 -8.25
CA LEU A 283 13.37 -14.30 -6.97
C LEU A 283 14.89 -14.26 -7.12
N GLN A 284 15.56 -13.65 -6.14
CA GLN A 284 17.01 -13.62 -6.05
C GLN A 284 17.47 -14.52 -4.91
N ASP A 285 18.50 -15.34 -5.16
CA ASP A 285 19.12 -16.16 -4.14
C ASP A 285 20.12 -15.34 -3.29
N GLU A 286 20.70 -15.96 -2.25
CA GLU A 286 21.69 -15.35 -1.36
C GLU A 286 22.97 -14.86 -2.08
N ASN A 287 23.21 -15.30 -3.30
CA ASN A 287 24.36 -14.91 -4.12
C ASN A 287 24.00 -13.83 -5.15
N GLY A 288 22.78 -13.31 -5.12
CA GLY A 288 22.29 -12.33 -6.07
C GLY A 288 21.88 -12.91 -7.44
N THR A 289 21.70 -14.25 -7.54
CA THR A 289 21.31 -14.91 -8.80
C THR A 289 19.78 -14.98 -8.90
N TRP A 290 19.25 -14.49 -9.99
CA TRP A 290 17.81 -14.57 -10.26
C TRP A 290 17.39 -15.98 -10.69
N TYR A 291 16.28 -16.47 -10.15
CA TYR A 291 15.67 -17.75 -10.50
C TYR A 291 14.14 -17.65 -10.50
N ASP A 292 13.49 -18.57 -11.19
CA ASP A 292 12.03 -18.67 -11.16
C ASP A 292 11.59 -19.60 -10.02
N GLY A 293 11.02 -19.01 -8.96
CA GLY A 293 10.50 -19.76 -7.82
C GLY A 293 9.36 -20.72 -8.18
N PHE A 294 8.67 -20.50 -9.33
CA PHE A 294 7.64 -21.41 -9.80
C PHE A 294 8.19 -22.80 -10.19
N GLN A 295 9.46 -22.89 -10.58
CA GLN A 295 10.11 -24.12 -10.99
C GLN A 295 10.77 -24.91 -9.85
N THR A 296 10.43 -24.60 -8.61
CA THR A 296 11.03 -25.25 -7.44
C THR A 296 10.21 -26.44 -6.95
N ASP A 297 10.88 -27.38 -6.25
CA ASP A 297 10.20 -28.48 -5.57
C ASP A 297 9.22 -28.00 -4.48
N ALA A 298 9.51 -26.86 -3.86
CA ALA A 298 8.61 -26.22 -2.88
C ALA A 298 7.28 -25.82 -3.54
N THR A 299 7.32 -25.22 -4.74
CA THR A 299 6.11 -24.87 -5.50
C THR A 299 5.33 -26.11 -5.93
N LYS A 300 6.00 -27.15 -6.36
CA LYS A 300 5.37 -28.44 -6.66
C LYS A 300 4.62 -28.99 -5.44
N ALA A 301 5.25 -28.97 -4.26
CA ALA A 301 4.61 -29.41 -3.03
C ALA A 301 3.41 -28.52 -2.66
N ALA A 302 3.50 -27.20 -2.86
CA ALA A 302 2.39 -26.28 -2.63
C ALA A 302 1.20 -26.54 -3.55
N LEU A 303 1.46 -26.79 -4.84
CA LEU A 303 0.40 -27.13 -5.81
C LEU A 303 -0.30 -28.43 -5.46
N LEU A 304 0.41 -29.43 -4.97
CA LEU A 304 -0.19 -30.69 -4.50
C LEU A 304 -1.04 -30.49 -3.24
N ARG A 305 -0.61 -29.64 -2.29
CA ARG A 305 -1.43 -29.27 -1.12
C ARG A 305 -2.72 -28.57 -1.55
N LEU A 306 -2.63 -27.60 -2.47
CA LEU A 306 -3.78 -26.89 -3.01
C LEU A 306 -4.74 -27.82 -3.76
N GLN A 307 -4.21 -28.70 -4.62
CA GLN A 307 -5.01 -29.69 -5.37
C GLN A 307 -5.78 -30.61 -4.41
N GLN A 308 -5.12 -31.12 -3.38
CA GLN A 308 -5.76 -31.99 -2.40
C GLN A 308 -6.85 -31.24 -1.63
N ALA A 309 -6.56 -30.03 -1.14
CA ALA A 309 -7.50 -29.22 -0.39
C ALA A 309 -8.72 -28.78 -1.22
N TYR A 310 -8.51 -28.45 -2.48
CA TYR A 310 -9.59 -28.12 -3.41
C TYR A 310 -10.50 -29.35 -3.65
N LYS A 311 -9.90 -30.51 -3.89
CA LYS A 311 -10.63 -31.78 -4.06
C LYS A 311 -11.42 -32.20 -2.83
N ASP A 312 -10.89 -31.98 -1.63
CA ASP A 312 -11.51 -32.36 -0.37
C ASP A 312 -12.56 -31.34 0.12
N GLY A 313 -12.81 -30.25 -0.63
CA GLY A 313 -13.76 -29.22 -0.28
C GLY A 313 -13.28 -28.27 0.84
N ALA A 314 -12.00 -28.33 1.20
CA ALA A 314 -11.43 -27.41 2.18
C ALA A 314 -11.30 -25.97 1.65
N ILE A 315 -11.14 -25.82 0.33
CA ILE A 315 -11.08 -24.52 -0.37
C ILE A 315 -12.38 -24.29 -1.11
N ASP A 316 -12.96 -23.10 -0.96
CA ASP A 316 -14.12 -22.67 -1.72
C ASP A 316 -13.82 -22.62 -3.22
N PRO A 317 -14.59 -23.28 -4.08
CA PRO A 317 -14.37 -23.29 -5.53
C PRO A 317 -14.40 -21.91 -6.17
N GLU A 318 -15.11 -20.94 -5.62
CA GLU A 318 -15.12 -19.57 -6.11
C GLU A 318 -13.78 -18.87 -5.95
N THR A 319 -12.87 -19.39 -5.11
CA THR A 319 -11.48 -18.90 -5.00
C THR A 319 -10.82 -18.74 -6.37
N LEU A 320 -11.09 -19.62 -7.32
CA LEU A 320 -10.52 -19.56 -8.69
C LEU A 320 -10.81 -18.22 -9.39
N THR A 321 -12.01 -17.68 -9.21
CA THR A 321 -12.51 -16.52 -9.98
C THR A 321 -12.86 -15.32 -9.10
N ALA A 322 -12.77 -15.47 -7.78
CA ALA A 322 -13.12 -14.40 -6.86
C ALA A 322 -12.10 -13.24 -6.95
N SER A 323 -12.61 -12.03 -7.04
CA SER A 323 -11.86 -10.84 -6.69
C SER A 323 -11.80 -10.71 -5.16
N THR A 324 -10.90 -9.86 -4.64
CA THR A 324 -10.81 -9.56 -3.19
C THR A 324 -12.16 -9.09 -2.62
N LYS A 325 -12.93 -8.33 -3.40
CA LYS A 325 -14.26 -7.88 -3.01
C LYS A 325 -15.23 -9.05 -2.89
N ILE A 326 -15.29 -9.92 -3.90
CA ILE A 326 -16.22 -11.06 -3.92
C ILE A 326 -15.88 -12.04 -2.80
N ALA A 327 -14.61 -12.41 -2.64
CA ALA A 327 -14.17 -13.30 -1.57
C ALA A 327 -14.55 -12.75 -0.19
N ARG A 328 -14.33 -11.47 0.04
CA ARG A 328 -14.65 -10.78 1.28
C ARG A 328 -16.16 -10.72 1.55
N GLU A 329 -16.95 -10.36 0.54
CA GLU A 329 -18.42 -10.31 0.66
C GLU A 329 -19.00 -11.70 0.99
N LYS A 330 -18.47 -12.75 0.37
CA LYS A 330 -18.88 -14.13 0.65
C LYS A 330 -18.47 -14.56 2.07
N TRP A 331 -17.28 -14.22 2.49
CA TRP A 331 -16.81 -14.53 3.84
C TRP A 331 -17.61 -13.80 4.93
N PHE A 332 -18.15 -12.61 4.66
CA PHE A 332 -19.05 -11.91 5.58
C PHE A 332 -20.40 -12.61 5.76
N SER A 333 -20.81 -13.49 4.86
CA SER A 333 -22.02 -14.32 5.03
C SER A 333 -21.75 -15.41 6.03
N ASN A 334 -22.69 -15.70 6.94
CA ASN A 334 -22.50 -16.71 7.99
C ASN A 334 -23.60 -17.76 8.03
N ASP A 335 -24.75 -17.51 7.45
CA ASP A 335 -25.94 -18.34 7.53
C ASP A 335 -26.35 -18.95 6.18
N GLN A 336 -25.44 -18.91 5.21
CA GLN A 336 -25.75 -19.31 3.84
C GLN A 336 -24.82 -20.44 3.38
N THR A 337 -25.40 -21.36 2.63
CA THR A 337 -24.65 -22.38 1.90
C THR A 337 -23.46 -21.76 1.19
N GLY A 338 -22.28 -22.28 1.44
CA GLY A 338 -21.04 -21.85 0.84
C GLY A 338 -20.29 -20.78 1.60
N SER A 339 -20.66 -20.45 2.86
CA SER A 339 -19.83 -19.59 3.71
C SER A 339 -18.50 -20.25 4.09
N SER A 340 -17.51 -19.46 4.47
CA SER A 340 -16.14 -19.90 4.79
C SER A 340 -15.71 -19.42 6.17
N GLY A 341 -14.94 -20.25 6.88
CA GLY A 341 -14.48 -19.95 8.25
C GLY A 341 -13.19 -19.12 8.28
N VAL A 342 -12.34 -19.26 7.25
CA VAL A 342 -11.01 -18.64 7.17
C VAL A 342 -10.95 -17.67 6.00
N PHE A 343 -10.27 -16.53 6.22
CA PHE A 343 -9.96 -15.54 5.20
C PHE A 343 -8.62 -14.88 5.51
N THR A 344 -7.70 -14.89 4.57
CA THR A 344 -6.43 -14.20 4.71
C THR A 344 -6.52 -12.85 4.03
N TYR A 345 -6.26 -11.78 4.79
CA TYR A 345 -6.38 -10.42 4.29
C TYR A 345 -5.45 -9.46 5.05
N TRP A 346 -5.41 -8.20 4.61
CA TRP A 346 -4.55 -7.17 5.17
C TRP A 346 -4.70 -7.05 6.69
N ALA A 347 -3.58 -6.87 7.36
CA ALA A 347 -3.49 -6.69 8.82
C ALA A 347 -3.85 -5.27 9.28
N GLY A 348 -3.71 -5.01 10.55
CA GLY A 348 -3.86 -3.69 11.14
C GLY A 348 -5.29 -3.16 11.11
N SER A 349 -5.52 -2.04 10.45
CA SER A 349 -6.85 -1.41 10.36
C SER A 349 -7.91 -2.31 9.71
N TRP A 350 -7.49 -3.29 8.92
CA TRP A 350 -8.41 -4.27 8.34
C TRP A 350 -8.96 -5.25 9.36
N TYR A 351 -8.26 -5.54 10.44
CA TYR A 351 -8.82 -6.33 11.55
C TYR A 351 -10.11 -5.67 12.09
N GLN A 352 -10.06 -4.37 12.36
CA GLN A 352 -11.26 -3.60 12.74
C GLN A 352 -12.32 -3.61 11.63
N THR A 353 -11.90 -3.37 10.38
CA THR A 353 -12.81 -3.30 9.23
C THR A 353 -13.55 -4.62 9.00
N LEU A 354 -12.86 -5.73 9.08
CA LEU A 354 -13.45 -7.07 8.89
C LEU A 354 -14.44 -7.38 10.02
N THR A 355 -14.08 -7.08 11.27
CA THR A 355 -14.95 -7.25 12.43
C THR A 355 -16.23 -6.41 12.30
N ASP A 356 -16.10 -5.13 11.96
CA ASP A 356 -17.26 -4.23 11.81
C ASP A 356 -18.21 -4.69 10.71
N ASN A 357 -17.66 -5.18 9.60
CA ASN A 357 -18.49 -5.70 8.50
C ASN A 357 -19.18 -7.03 8.85
N LEU A 358 -18.56 -7.91 9.61
CA LEU A 358 -19.23 -9.11 10.13
C LEU A 358 -20.41 -8.70 11.01
N ILE A 359 -20.20 -7.82 11.97
CA ILE A 359 -21.25 -7.27 12.83
C ILE A 359 -22.39 -6.65 12.01
N LYS A 360 -22.05 -5.84 11.01
CA LYS A 360 -23.04 -5.21 10.12
C LYS A 360 -23.88 -6.23 9.35
N ASN A 361 -23.30 -7.37 9.00
CA ASN A 361 -24.00 -8.46 8.31
C ASN A 361 -24.72 -9.42 9.27
N GLY A 362 -24.84 -9.08 10.54
CA GLY A 362 -25.56 -9.88 11.53
C GLY A 362 -24.73 -11.00 12.13
N VAL A 363 -23.45 -11.02 11.83
CA VAL A 363 -22.49 -11.99 12.34
C VAL A 363 -21.79 -11.38 13.55
N ASP A 364 -22.30 -11.71 14.75
CA ASP A 364 -21.70 -11.23 16.01
C ASP A 364 -20.54 -12.13 16.41
N GLU A 365 -19.48 -12.08 15.62
CA GLU A 365 -18.33 -12.92 15.81
C GLU A 365 -17.07 -12.16 16.13
N LYS A 366 -16.37 -12.68 17.12
CA LYS A 366 -14.98 -12.34 17.37
C LYS A 366 -14.13 -13.00 16.28
N LEU A 367 -13.30 -12.21 15.62
CA LEU A 367 -12.23 -12.72 14.79
C LEU A 367 -11.01 -13.05 15.63
N VAL A 368 -10.26 -14.02 15.16
CA VAL A 368 -8.95 -14.38 15.71
C VAL A 368 -7.92 -14.29 14.61
N GLU A 369 -6.83 -13.60 14.88
CA GLU A 369 -5.63 -13.62 14.04
C GLU A 369 -4.87 -14.92 14.35
N LEU A 370 -4.69 -15.76 13.35
CA LEU A 370 -3.96 -17.02 13.51
C LEU A 370 -2.45 -16.75 13.51
N ALA A 371 -1.74 -17.26 14.51
CA ALA A 371 -0.29 -17.22 14.47
C ALA A 371 0.23 -18.02 13.27
N PRO A 372 1.33 -17.60 12.61
CA PRO A 372 1.90 -18.35 11.51
C PRO A 372 2.20 -19.78 11.93
N ILE A 373 1.74 -20.76 11.14
CA ILE A 373 2.10 -22.15 11.37
C ILE A 373 3.60 -22.38 11.17
N ALA A 374 4.13 -23.45 11.74
CA ALA A 374 5.56 -23.72 11.76
C ALA A 374 6.21 -23.70 10.35
N GLU A 375 5.49 -24.20 9.35
CA GLU A 375 5.97 -24.29 7.98
C GLU A 375 5.97 -22.93 7.24
N VAL A 376 5.17 -21.96 7.69
CA VAL A 376 5.17 -20.57 7.20
C VAL A 376 6.22 -19.75 7.94
N GLY A 377 6.32 -19.94 9.24
CA GLY A 377 7.26 -19.27 10.14
C GLY A 377 6.93 -17.80 10.40
N ALA A 378 6.64 -17.01 9.36
CA ALA A 378 6.24 -15.62 9.47
C ALA A 378 5.41 -15.19 8.25
N TYR A 379 4.45 -14.28 8.45
CA TYR A 379 3.73 -13.61 7.36
C TYR A 379 4.66 -12.67 6.58
N LEU A 380 4.31 -12.39 5.32
CA LEU A 380 5.14 -11.54 4.48
C LEU A 380 4.77 -10.07 4.65
N ASN A 381 5.75 -9.27 5.01
CA ASN A 381 5.66 -7.82 5.02
C ASN A 381 5.92 -7.30 3.61
N ARG A 382 4.92 -6.62 3.03
CA ARG A 382 5.10 -5.83 1.83
C ARG A 382 5.82 -4.54 2.20
N GLU A 383 6.80 -4.15 1.40
CA GLU A 383 7.49 -2.88 1.60
C GLU A 383 6.52 -1.70 1.64
N ALA A 384 6.82 -0.73 2.47
CA ALA A 384 5.99 0.45 2.63
C ALA A 384 5.88 1.26 1.34
N PRO A 385 4.72 1.89 1.08
CA PRO A 385 4.67 2.97 0.11
C PRO A 385 5.52 4.15 0.58
N VAL A 386 6.10 4.88 -0.35
CA VAL A 386 7.01 5.99 -0.07
C VAL A 386 6.51 7.29 -0.67
N TRP A 387 6.66 8.37 0.07
CA TRP A 387 6.55 9.72 -0.47
C TRP A 387 7.84 10.08 -1.19
N VAL A 388 7.71 10.57 -2.41
CA VAL A 388 8.84 11.05 -3.21
C VAL A 388 8.64 12.51 -3.60
N ILE A 389 9.73 13.24 -3.70
CA ILE A 389 9.77 14.59 -4.25
C ILE A 389 10.34 14.48 -5.65
N ILE A 390 9.66 15.07 -6.63
CA ILE A 390 10.11 15.05 -8.00
C ILE A 390 11.16 16.14 -8.19
N ASP A 391 12.33 15.75 -8.70
CA ASP A 391 13.40 16.65 -9.09
C ASP A 391 12.98 17.45 -10.35
N ASP A 392 13.01 18.77 -10.30
CA ASP A 392 12.63 19.58 -11.45
C ASP A 392 13.72 19.70 -12.52
N GLY A 393 14.92 19.22 -12.20
CA GLY A 393 16.06 19.08 -13.11
C GLY A 393 16.75 20.40 -13.46
N ASP A 394 16.53 21.45 -12.67
CA ASP A 394 17.18 22.75 -12.90
C ASP A 394 18.55 22.85 -12.22
N GLY A 395 18.85 21.96 -11.28
CA GLY A 395 20.09 21.87 -10.51
C GLY A 395 20.17 22.85 -9.33
N ASP A 396 19.07 23.54 -9.01
CA ASP A 396 18.91 24.34 -7.80
C ASP A 396 17.92 23.62 -6.85
N ASN A 397 18.43 22.95 -5.85
CA ASN A 397 17.64 22.15 -4.91
C ASN A 397 16.88 22.99 -3.88
N SER A 398 16.85 24.31 -4.00
CA SER A 398 16.21 25.17 -2.99
C SER A 398 14.68 24.95 -2.91
N ARG A 399 14.06 24.61 -4.02
CA ARG A 399 12.64 24.32 -4.10
C ARG A 399 12.31 22.95 -3.50
N GLU A 400 13.06 21.93 -3.85
CA GLU A 400 12.89 20.58 -3.34
C GLU A 400 13.14 20.53 -1.82
N GLN A 401 14.15 21.27 -1.33
CA GLN A 401 14.38 21.44 0.09
C GLN A 401 13.18 22.11 0.79
N ALA A 402 12.62 23.16 0.19
CA ALA A 402 11.43 23.80 0.76
C ALA A 402 10.20 22.87 0.75
N ILE A 403 10.05 22.02 -0.26
CA ILE A 403 9.02 20.99 -0.30
C ILE A 403 9.26 19.95 0.81
N PHE A 404 10.49 19.51 1.01
CA PHE A 404 10.85 18.59 2.09
C PHE A 404 10.51 19.20 3.45
N ASP A 405 10.91 20.43 3.70
CA ASP A 405 10.67 21.13 4.97
C ASP A 405 9.17 21.31 5.25
N ALA A 406 8.37 21.57 4.21
CA ALA A 406 6.93 21.79 4.36
C ALA A 406 6.13 20.49 4.41
N PHE A 407 6.52 19.44 3.69
CA PHE A 407 5.72 18.23 3.54
C PHE A 407 6.26 17.05 4.35
N ILE A 408 7.53 16.71 4.19
CA ILE A 408 8.11 15.52 4.86
C ILE A 408 8.48 15.84 6.30
N GLU A 409 9.19 16.94 6.55
CA GLU A 409 9.64 17.27 7.90
C GLU A 409 8.47 17.54 8.85
N THR A 410 7.46 18.30 8.39
CA THR A 410 6.27 18.58 9.23
C THR A 410 5.45 17.33 9.53
N MET A 411 5.47 16.33 8.64
CA MET A 411 4.81 15.05 8.88
C MET A 411 5.36 14.32 10.12
N MET A 412 6.57 14.62 10.52
CA MET A 412 7.25 14.07 11.70
C MET A 412 7.20 15.00 12.91
N ASP A 413 6.37 16.07 12.91
CA ASP A 413 6.39 17.11 13.96
C ASP A 413 6.01 16.60 15.36
N GLY A 414 5.35 15.46 15.45
CA GLY A 414 4.85 14.92 16.73
C GLY A 414 3.66 15.70 17.29
N ASP A 415 3.07 16.60 16.50
CA ASP A 415 2.03 17.53 16.93
C ASP A 415 0.91 17.61 15.87
N LYS A 416 0.59 18.80 15.39
CA LYS A 416 -0.58 19.08 14.55
C LYS A 416 -0.55 18.37 13.21
N VAL A 417 0.56 18.45 12.48
CA VAL A 417 0.65 17.89 11.13
C VAL A 417 0.68 16.36 11.16
N GLN A 418 1.47 15.78 12.08
CA GLN A 418 1.44 14.33 12.27
C GLN A 418 0.05 13.85 12.68
N THR A 419 -0.64 14.58 13.56
CA THR A 419 -2.01 14.24 14.00
C THR A 419 -2.99 14.25 12.82
N LEU A 420 -2.89 15.24 11.93
CA LEU A 420 -3.68 15.27 10.71
C LEU A 420 -3.44 14.03 9.82
N TRP A 421 -2.18 13.67 9.58
CA TRP A 421 -1.85 12.48 8.80
C TRP A 421 -2.32 11.19 9.45
N THR A 422 -2.30 11.12 10.78
CA THR A 422 -2.68 9.92 11.52
C THR A 422 -4.20 9.77 11.68
N TYR A 423 -4.90 10.85 12.02
CA TYR A 423 -6.30 10.80 12.45
C TYR A 423 -7.27 11.60 11.56
N GLY A 424 -6.75 12.41 10.64
CA GLY A 424 -7.54 13.30 9.83
C GLY A 424 -7.82 14.65 10.49
N ALA A 425 -8.77 15.40 9.94
CA ALA A 425 -9.14 16.72 10.38
C ALA A 425 -9.86 16.73 11.74
N GLU A 426 -9.44 17.62 12.63
CA GLU A 426 -10.09 17.86 13.92
C GLU A 426 -11.54 18.32 13.70
N ASP A 427 -12.43 17.91 14.59
CA ASP A 427 -13.89 18.16 14.56
C ASP A 427 -14.62 17.56 13.36
N VAL A 428 -13.91 16.88 12.46
CA VAL A 428 -14.47 16.16 11.33
C VAL A 428 -14.33 14.65 11.51
N HIS A 429 -13.09 14.17 11.67
CA HIS A 429 -12.77 12.75 11.80
C HIS A 429 -12.59 12.34 13.26
N TRP A 430 -12.09 13.25 14.07
CA TRP A 430 -11.86 13.09 15.49
C TRP A 430 -12.15 14.41 16.22
N SER A 431 -12.29 14.36 17.55
CA SER A 431 -12.50 15.55 18.37
C SER A 431 -12.02 15.31 19.78
N THR A 432 -11.82 16.41 20.51
CA THR A 432 -11.63 16.43 21.97
C THR A 432 -12.80 17.08 22.69
N LYS A 433 -13.86 17.46 21.96
CA LYS A 433 -15.05 18.07 22.53
C LYS A 433 -16.01 17.01 23.06
N ALA A 434 -16.77 17.37 24.09
CA ALA A 434 -17.82 16.50 24.60
C ALA A 434 -18.81 16.16 23.47
N GLU A 435 -19.03 14.88 23.25
CA GLU A 435 -19.95 14.36 22.21
C GLU A 435 -20.59 13.07 22.69
N SER A 436 -21.81 12.82 22.25
CA SER A 436 -22.48 11.53 22.44
C SER A 436 -23.19 11.11 21.17
N PHE A 437 -23.07 9.84 20.83
CA PHE A 437 -23.80 9.23 19.70
C PHE A 437 -24.00 7.73 19.94
N THR A 438 -24.93 7.16 19.19
CA THR A 438 -25.25 5.73 19.27
C THR A 438 -25.17 5.14 17.90
N ILE A 439 -24.43 4.03 17.77
CA ILE A 439 -24.41 3.23 16.53
C ILE A 439 -25.32 2.01 16.70
N ASN A 440 -25.82 1.49 15.59
CA ASN A 440 -26.76 0.35 15.53
C ASN A 440 -28.00 0.52 16.42
N ALA A 441 -28.49 1.76 16.57
CA ALA A 441 -29.60 2.10 17.43
C ALA A 441 -30.85 1.24 17.17
N GLY A 442 -31.45 0.73 18.25
CA GLY A 442 -32.64 -0.12 18.19
C GLY A 442 -32.40 -1.57 17.77
N THR A 443 -31.16 -1.98 17.66
CA THR A 443 -30.76 -3.37 17.40
C THR A 443 -30.16 -4.01 18.66
N ASP A 444 -29.96 -5.31 18.65
CA ASP A 444 -29.20 -6.05 19.68
C ASP A 444 -27.71 -5.68 19.75
N LYS A 445 -27.24 -4.91 18.76
CA LYS A 445 -25.87 -4.43 18.62
C LYS A 445 -25.73 -2.93 18.90
N GLU A 446 -26.72 -2.34 19.53
CA GLU A 446 -26.69 -0.94 19.92
C GLU A 446 -25.50 -0.63 20.84
N LYS A 447 -24.70 0.35 20.44
CA LYS A 447 -23.59 0.83 21.24
C LYS A 447 -23.63 2.35 21.33
N SER A 448 -23.73 2.84 22.56
CA SER A 448 -23.69 4.28 22.88
C SER A 448 -22.29 4.68 23.28
N TYR A 449 -21.87 5.82 22.78
CA TYR A 449 -20.61 6.47 23.11
C TYR A 449 -20.93 7.80 23.80
N GLU A 450 -20.23 8.06 24.89
CA GLU A 450 -20.27 9.32 25.62
C GLU A 450 -18.84 9.75 25.89
N TYR A 451 -18.46 10.95 25.44
CA TYR A 451 -17.13 11.50 25.58
C TYR A 451 -17.21 12.83 26.33
N GLU A 452 -16.30 13.01 27.26
CA GLU A 452 -16.18 14.25 28.02
C GLU A 452 -15.31 15.26 27.27
N ASP A 453 -15.44 16.53 27.62
CA ASP A 453 -14.60 17.61 27.08
C ASP A 453 -13.13 17.37 27.42
N GLY A 454 -12.26 17.46 26.40
CA GLY A 454 -10.84 17.12 26.48
C GLY A 454 -10.51 15.63 26.22
N GLN A 455 -11.51 14.77 26.06
CA GLN A 455 -11.29 13.36 25.74
C GLN A 455 -11.18 13.15 24.24
N PHE A 456 -10.02 12.69 23.77
CA PHE A 456 -9.84 12.32 22.36
C PHE A 456 -10.77 11.17 21.96
N HIS A 457 -11.44 11.31 20.81
CA HIS A 457 -12.28 10.27 20.23
C HIS A 457 -12.43 10.43 18.73
N LEU A 458 -12.66 9.31 18.04
CA LEU A 458 -13.07 9.30 16.64
C LEU A 458 -14.58 9.59 16.55
N LYS A 459 -14.97 10.43 15.60
CA LYS A 459 -16.37 10.84 15.40
C LYS A 459 -17.17 9.80 14.66
N GLN A 460 -18.49 9.82 14.82
CA GLN A 460 -19.40 9.04 14.01
C GLN A 460 -19.22 9.42 12.52
N SER A 461 -19.14 8.43 11.65
CA SER A 461 -19.00 8.68 10.22
C SER A 461 -20.31 9.23 9.62
N PRO A 462 -20.29 10.34 8.89
CA PRO A 462 -21.49 10.85 8.22
C PRO A 462 -21.95 9.94 7.08
N ASN A 463 -21.07 9.11 6.57
CA ASN A 463 -21.32 8.19 5.46
C ASN A 463 -21.91 6.85 5.91
N ASP A 464 -21.68 6.48 7.16
CA ASP A 464 -22.27 5.32 7.80
C ASP A 464 -22.55 5.62 9.27
N PRO A 465 -23.79 5.94 9.63
CA PRO A 465 -24.16 6.31 11.01
C PRO A 465 -23.99 5.14 12.01
N ASN A 466 -23.69 3.94 11.53
CA ASN A 466 -23.40 2.79 12.36
C ASN A 466 -21.89 2.53 12.52
N SER A 467 -21.05 3.46 12.11
CA SER A 467 -19.61 3.37 12.25
C SER A 467 -18.98 4.68 12.72
N VAL A 468 -17.80 4.59 13.27
CA VAL A 468 -16.93 5.74 13.55
C VAL A 468 -15.90 5.88 12.42
N TRP A 469 -15.33 7.09 12.27
CA TRP A 469 -14.22 7.29 11.35
C TRP A 469 -13.06 6.36 11.68
N LYS A 470 -12.31 5.99 10.64
CA LYS A 470 -11.04 5.28 10.78
C LYS A 470 -9.91 6.28 10.92
N LYS A 471 -8.79 5.81 11.41
CA LYS A 471 -7.54 6.53 11.25
C LYS A 471 -7.32 6.84 9.78
N ASN A 472 -6.74 7.99 9.53
CA ASN A 472 -6.33 8.43 8.20
C ASN A 472 -7.49 8.77 7.25
N ALA A 473 -7.70 10.06 7.07
CA ALA A 473 -8.74 10.59 6.20
C ALA A 473 -8.39 10.55 4.71
N MET A 474 -7.10 10.55 4.39
CA MET A 474 -6.63 10.62 3.01
C MET A 474 -6.43 9.24 2.39
N ASP A 475 -5.69 8.37 3.05
CA ASP A 475 -5.44 7.00 2.61
C ASP A 475 -5.17 6.10 3.83
N PRO A 476 -5.96 5.05 4.07
CA PRO A 476 -5.74 4.12 5.17
C PRO A 476 -4.35 3.46 5.18
N ALA A 477 -3.69 3.39 4.02
CA ALA A 477 -2.33 2.86 3.93
C ALA A 477 -1.26 3.83 4.43
N LEU A 478 -1.58 5.11 4.58
CA LEU A 478 -0.64 6.16 4.98
C LEU A 478 -0.64 6.45 6.48
N VAL A 479 -1.05 5.50 7.30
CA VAL A 479 -1.00 5.67 8.77
C VAL A 479 0.45 5.77 9.22
N ILE A 480 0.81 6.87 9.85
CA ILE A 480 2.15 7.08 10.42
C ILE A 480 2.27 6.25 11.70
N CYS A 481 2.58 4.96 11.55
CA CYS A 481 2.71 4.03 12.68
C CYS A 481 4.05 4.18 13.41
N SER A 482 5.04 4.76 12.75
CA SER A 482 6.39 4.95 13.27
C SER A 482 6.55 6.16 14.20
N LEU A 483 5.51 6.98 14.34
CA LEU A 483 5.54 8.18 15.17
C LEU A 483 4.67 8.03 16.42
N ASP A 484 5.18 8.52 17.54
CA ASP A 484 4.42 8.69 18.78
C ASP A 484 3.90 10.12 18.86
N ASN A 485 2.59 10.30 18.70
CA ASN A 485 1.93 11.61 18.83
C ASN A 485 1.18 11.76 20.15
N GLY A 486 1.37 10.87 21.12
CA GLY A 486 0.73 10.92 22.42
C GLY A 486 -0.76 10.58 22.44
N PHE A 487 -1.39 10.30 21.30
CA PHE A 487 -2.76 9.80 21.23
C PHE A 487 -2.75 8.28 21.23
N ASN A 488 -2.57 7.70 22.41
CA ASN A 488 -2.57 6.26 22.58
C ASN A 488 -4.01 5.74 22.57
N ASP A 489 -4.20 4.65 21.86
CA ASP A 489 -5.31 3.72 22.01
C ASP A 489 -6.70 4.18 21.54
N ILE A 490 -6.82 4.50 20.27
CA ILE A 490 -8.08 4.97 19.72
C ILE A 490 -8.90 3.85 19.10
N SER A 491 -8.26 2.81 18.59
CA SER A 491 -8.91 1.59 18.13
C SER A 491 -8.10 0.41 18.58
N SER A 492 -8.60 -0.27 19.59
CA SER A 492 -7.94 -1.44 20.13
C SER A 492 -7.67 -2.52 19.07
N LEU A 493 -8.65 -2.81 18.20
CA LEU A 493 -8.49 -3.87 17.19
C LEU A 493 -7.49 -3.51 16.10
N ALA A 494 -7.48 -2.28 15.60
CA ALA A 494 -6.47 -1.87 14.62
C ALA A 494 -5.06 -1.87 15.21
N ALA A 495 -4.91 -1.42 16.46
CA ALA A 495 -3.64 -1.44 17.18
C ALA A 495 -3.19 -2.88 17.49
N GLU A 496 -4.12 -3.74 17.92
CA GLU A 496 -3.86 -5.17 18.14
C GLU A 496 -3.38 -5.84 16.86
N GLY A 497 -4.08 -5.62 15.73
CA GLY A 497 -3.72 -6.19 14.44
C GLY A 497 -2.37 -5.70 13.91
N ASN A 498 -2.04 -4.41 14.11
CA ASN A 498 -0.70 -3.91 13.75
C ASN A 498 0.38 -4.58 14.61
N LYS A 499 0.16 -4.66 15.91
CA LYS A 499 1.10 -5.31 16.82
C LYS A 499 1.29 -6.78 16.47
N PHE A 500 0.18 -7.50 16.28
CA PHE A 500 0.24 -8.92 15.90
C PHE A 500 1.04 -9.12 14.62
N PHE A 501 0.76 -8.32 13.58
CA PHE A 501 1.49 -8.41 12.32
C PHE A 501 2.99 -8.13 12.49
N THR A 502 3.34 -7.06 13.18
CA THR A 502 4.74 -6.67 13.41
C THR A 502 5.54 -7.75 14.16
N GLU A 503 4.90 -8.42 15.13
CA GLU A 503 5.52 -9.51 15.90
C GLU A 503 5.64 -10.83 15.11
N ASN A 504 4.90 -10.98 13.99
CA ASN A 504 4.77 -12.22 13.25
C ASN A 504 5.12 -12.10 11.75
N CYS A 505 5.80 -11.03 11.34
CA CYS A 505 6.15 -10.82 9.94
C CYS A 505 7.66 -10.91 9.67
N LYS A 506 7.97 -11.08 8.40
CA LYS A 506 9.29 -10.95 7.80
C LYS A 506 9.16 -10.25 6.46
N ASP A 507 10.23 -9.64 5.98
CA ASP A 507 10.22 -8.99 4.67
C ASP A 507 9.93 -9.99 3.55
N ALA A 508 9.13 -9.55 2.60
CA ALA A 508 8.86 -10.31 1.40
C ALA A 508 10.12 -10.44 0.53
N PRO A 509 10.28 -11.54 -0.22
CA PRO A 509 11.33 -11.64 -1.21
C PRO A 509 11.23 -10.51 -2.23
N GLN A 510 12.36 -9.98 -2.64
CA GLN A 510 12.40 -8.89 -3.60
C GLN A 510 12.08 -9.39 -5.02
N SER A 511 11.28 -8.62 -5.74
CA SER A 511 11.00 -8.83 -7.16
C SER A 511 12.01 -8.10 -8.04
N PRO A 512 12.25 -8.56 -9.29
CA PRO A 512 13.07 -7.82 -10.24
C PRO A 512 12.48 -6.45 -10.55
N THR A 513 13.34 -5.47 -10.75
CA THR A 513 12.97 -4.09 -11.10
C THR A 513 13.35 -3.73 -12.54
N SER A 514 13.77 -4.70 -13.36
CA SER A 514 14.14 -4.44 -14.75
C SER A 514 12.94 -4.06 -15.61
N GLU A 515 13.16 -3.20 -16.59
CA GLU A 515 12.13 -2.80 -17.58
C GLU A 515 11.51 -4.03 -18.28
N THR A 516 12.32 -5.04 -18.60
CA THR A 516 11.84 -6.28 -19.21
C THR A 516 10.86 -7.01 -18.28
N TYR A 517 11.18 -7.14 -17.00
CA TYR A 517 10.28 -7.80 -16.05
C TYR A 517 8.99 -7.00 -15.87
N THR A 518 9.07 -5.68 -15.76
CA THR A 518 7.89 -4.81 -15.65
C THR A 518 6.95 -4.99 -16.85
N ASN A 519 7.48 -5.06 -18.05
CA ASN A 519 6.68 -5.23 -19.27
C ASN A 519 6.07 -6.63 -19.42
N GLU A 520 6.76 -7.68 -18.95
CA GLU A 520 6.36 -9.08 -19.16
C GLU A 520 5.71 -9.72 -17.93
N SER A 521 5.72 -9.07 -16.77
CA SER A 521 5.22 -9.64 -15.50
C SER A 521 3.77 -10.10 -15.58
N GLY A 522 2.91 -9.37 -16.27
CA GLY A 522 1.51 -9.75 -16.50
C GLY A 522 1.38 -11.03 -17.32
N THR A 523 2.16 -11.16 -18.41
CA THR A 523 2.18 -12.38 -19.24
C THR A 523 2.68 -13.58 -18.46
N ILE A 524 3.73 -13.39 -17.66
CA ILE A 524 4.30 -14.44 -16.79
C ILE A 524 3.26 -14.86 -15.74
N TYR A 525 2.59 -13.89 -15.11
CA TYR A 525 1.54 -14.16 -14.12
C TYR A 525 0.40 -14.98 -14.72
N ASP A 526 -0.12 -14.59 -15.88
CA ASP A 526 -1.22 -15.29 -16.56
C ASP A 526 -0.83 -16.74 -16.91
N ALA A 527 0.40 -16.96 -17.38
CA ALA A 527 0.90 -18.30 -17.68
C ALA A 527 0.99 -19.18 -16.41
N LYS A 528 1.50 -18.63 -15.32
CA LYS A 528 1.57 -19.32 -14.02
C LYS A 528 0.17 -19.62 -13.48
N LEU A 529 -0.75 -18.66 -13.54
CA LEU A 529 -2.13 -18.86 -13.12
C LEU A 529 -2.83 -19.97 -13.91
N ALA A 530 -2.62 -20.03 -15.23
CA ALA A 530 -3.15 -21.10 -16.05
C ALA A 530 -2.60 -22.48 -15.65
N ALA A 531 -1.29 -22.58 -15.38
CA ALA A 531 -0.66 -23.82 -14.91
C ALA A 531 -1.18 -24.24 -13.53
N ILE A 532 -1.30 -23.29 -12.58
CA ILE A 532 -1.87 -23.55 -11.25
C ILE A 532 -3.31 -24.06 -11.38
N THR A 533 -4.12 -23.43 -12.21
CA THR A 533 -5.51 -23.85 -12.46
C THR A 533 -5.57 -25.27 -13.01
N SER A 534 -4.73 -25.59 -13.99
CA SER A 534 -4.67 -26.94 -14.57
C SER A 534 -4.33 -28.01 -13.53
N VAL A 535 -3.38 -27.72 -12.64
CA VAL A 535 -3.02 -28.67 -11.57
C VAL A 535 -4.10 -28.74 -10.50
N VAL A 536 -4.49 -27.60 -9.95
CA VAL A 536 -5.34 -27.54 -8.74
C VAL A 536 -6.79 -27.91 -9.04
N VAL A 537 -7.36 -27.38 -10.11
CA VAL A 537 -8.79 -27.51 -10.44
C VAL A 537 -9.04 -28.71 -11.35
N ASP A 538 -8.25 -28.84 -12.42
CA ASP A 538 -8.46 -29.89 -13.41
C ASP A 538 -7.83 -31.24 -12.99
N GLY A 539 -7.05 -31.25 -11.89
CA GLY A 539 -6.38 -32.44 -11.39
C GLY A 539 -5.22 -32.91 -12.27
N GLY A 540 -4.60 -31.97 -12.98
CA GLY A 540 -3.46 -32.25 -13.85
C GLY A 540 -2.23 -32.74 -13.10
N ASP A 541 -1.31 -33.33 -13.87
CA ASP A 541 -0.02 -33.78 -13.34
C ASP A 541 0.86 -32.55 -13.07
N VAL A 542 1.37 -32.45 -11.84
CA VAL A 542 2.23 -31.34 -11.42
C VAL A 542 3.60 -31.35 -12.12
N ASP A 543 3.97 -32.49 -12.74
CA ASP A 543 5.22 -32.69 -13.50
C ASP A 543 5.07 -32.39 -15.01
N ALA A 544 3.84 -32.14 -15.49
CA ALA A 544 3.55 -31.85 -16.89
C ALA A 544 3.70 -30.35 -17.18
#